data_99a9186175d7090fbcad2e92560edda4
#
_entry.id   99a9186175d7090fbcad2e92560edda4
#
_cell.length_a   1.000
_cell.length_b   1.000
_cell.length_c   1.000
_cell.angle_alpha   90.00
_cell.angle_beta   90.00
_cell.angle_gamma   90.00
#
_symmetry.space_group_name_H-M   'P 1'
#
loop_
_entity.id
_entity.type
_entity.pdbx_description
1 polymer ?
#
loop_
_entity_poly.entity_id
_entity_poly.type
_entity_poly.pdbx_seq_one_letter_code
_entity_poly.pdbx_strand_id
1 'polypeptide(L)' 'MPHARPMTVVGPRCHELRVKDVRGERRIIYRVDLDAILVVDVFQKKTRETPLSVIGNCCKRLREYDVISGN' A
#
# COMPACT_ATOMS: atom_id res chain seq x y z
N MET A 1 1.27 9.67 -16.14
CA MET A 1 0.80 8.28 -15.87
C MET A 1 1.21 7.83 -14.49
N PRO A 2 0.32 7.29 -13.70
CA PRO A 2 0.69 6.70 -12.42
C PRO A 2 1.54 5.45 -12.65
N HIS A 3 2.48 5.21 -11.75
CA HIS A 3 3.35 4.05 -11.79
C HIS A 3 3.07 3.16 -10.58
N ALA A 4 2.89 1.87 -10.83
CA ALA A 4 2.74 0.87 -9.78
C ALA A 4 3.98 -0.01 -9.75
N ARG A 5 4.41 -0.39 -8.56
CA ARG A 5 5.54 -1.31 -8.37
C ARG A 5 5.21 -2.30 -7.27
N PRO A 6 5.78 -3.51 -7.34
CA PRO A 6 5.59 -4.48 -6.26
C PRO A 6 6.14 -3.96 -4.93
N MET A 7 5.42 -4.24 -3.84
CA MET A 7 5.82 -3.92 -2.48
C MET A 7 5.86 -5.20 -1.65
N THR A 8 6.77 -6.09 -2.01
CA THR A 8 6.87 -7.40 -1.37
C THR A 8 7.25 -7.30 0.11
N VAL A 9 7.84 -6.18 0.53
CA VAL A 9 8.16 -5.93 1.93
C VAL A 9 6.89 -5.81 2.79
N VAL A 10 5.77 -5.41 2.20
CA VAL A 10 4.47 -5.38 2.87
C VAL A 10 3.83 -6.76 2.82
N GLY A 11 3.94 -7.45 1.71
CA GLY A 11 3.40 -8.79 1.55
C GLY A 11 3.24 -9.18 0.09
N PRO A 12 2.90 -10.44 -0.18
CA PRO A 12 2.63 -10.88 -1.54
C PRO A 12 1.40 -10.17 -2.11
N ARG A 13 1.41 -9.94 -3.41
CA ARG A 13 0.34 -9.26 -4.15
C ARG A 13 0.13 -7.80 -3.74
N CYS A 14 1.06 -7.23 -2.97
CA CYS A 14 1.00 -5.83 -2.57
C CYS A 14 1.78 -4.96 -3.54
N HIS A 15 1.24 -3.78 -3.81
CA HIS A 15 1.83 -2.83 -4.75
C HIS A 15 1.73 -1.42 -4.19
N GLU A 16 2.61 -0.56 -4.67
CA GLU A 16 2.58 0.87 -4.36
C GLU A 16 2.30 1.62 -5.65
N LEU A 17 1.24 2.42 -5.66
CA LEU A 17 0.88 3.28 -6.78
C LEU A 17 1.33 4.71 -6.49
N ARG A 18 2.06 5.29 -7.43
CA ARG A 18 2.53 6.67 -7.33
C ARG A 18 1.61 7.59 -8.12
N VAL A 19 1.07 8.60 -7.46
CA VAL A 19 0.21 9.60 -8.08
C VAL A 19 0.80 10.99 -7.82
N LYS A 20 1.06 11.73 -8.89
CA LYS A 20 1.54 13.11 -8.79
C LYS A 20 0.44 14.07 -9.15
N ASP A 21 0.32 15.14 -8.38
CA ASP A 21 -0.59 16.23 -8.68
C ASP A 21 0.07 17.57 -8.32
N VAL A 22 -0.71 18.67 -8.42
CA VAL A 22 -0.18 20.02 -8.14
C VAL A 22 0.25 20.21 -6.70
N ARG A 23 -0.21 19.35 -5.77
CA ARG A 23 0.12 19.43 -4.35
C ARG A 23 1.31 18.57 -3.96
N GLY A 24 1.80 17.75 -4.88
CA GLY A 24 2.92 16.87 -4.64
C GLY A 24 2.66 15.44 -5.05
N GLU A 25 3.38 14.51 -4.43
CA GLU A 25 3.31 13.11 -4.77
C GLU A 25 2.63 12.33 -3.66
N ARG A 26 1.63 11.54 -4.03
CA ARG A 26 0.95 10.64 -3.11
C ARG A 26 1.27 9.20 -3.46
N ARG A 27 1.27 8.36 -2.44
CA ARG A 27 1.49 6.93 -2.58
C ARG A 27 0.29 6.18 -2.02
N ILE A 28 -0.15 5.18 -2.79
CA ILE A 28 -1.25 4.32 -2.39
C ILE A 28 -0.72 2.90 -2.34
N ILE A 29 -0.83 2.26 -1.16
CA ILE A 29 -0.44 0.86 -1.00
C ILE A 29 -1.71 0.02 -1.04
N TYR A 30 -1.73 -0.98 -1.90
CA TYR A 30 -2.89 -1.85 -2.10
C TYR A 30 -2.46 -3.29 -2.30
N ARG A 31 -3.39 -4.20 -2.02
CA ARG A 31 -3.22 -5.63 -2.27
C ARG A 31 -4.27 -6.10 -3.26
N VAL A 32 -3.86 -6.88 -4.25
CA VAL A 32 -4.78 -7.46 -5.23
C VAL A 32 -5.23 -8.82 -4.74
N ASP A 33 -6.51 -8.92 -4.38
CA ASP A 33 -7.14 -10.17 -3.97
C ASP A 33 -7.98 -10.73 -5.13
N LEU A 34 -8.49 -11.95 -4.97
CA LEU A 34 -9.25 -12.61 -6.02
C LEU A 34 -10.52 -11.86 -6.40
N ASP A 35 -11.17 -11.24 -5.44
CA ASP A 35 -12.48 -10.61 -5.62
C ASP A 35 -12.46 -9.10 -5.41
N ALA A 36 -11.32 -8.53 -5.04
CA ALA A 36 -11.25 -7.10 -4.72
C ALA A 36 -9.82 -6.59 -4.74
N ILE A 37 -9.70 -5.28 -4.88
CA ILE A 37 -8.44 -4.56 -4.62
C ILE A 37 -8.60 -3.87 -3.28
N LEU A 38 -7.70 -4.18 -2.35
CA LEU A 38 -7.76 -3.70 -1.00
C LEU A 38 -6.79 -2.54 -0.81
N VAL A 39 -7.32 -1.34 -0.64
CA VAL A 39 -6.47 -0.17 -0.36
C VAL A 39 -6.07 -0.22 1.10
N VAL A 40 -4.77 -0.33 1.35
CA VAL A 40 -4.22 -0.52 2.70
C VAL A 40 -3.85 0.81 3.33
N ASP A 41 -3.23 1.70 2.56
CA ASP A 41 -2.83 3.01 3.08
C ASP A 41 -2.67 4.00 1.93
N VAL A 42 -2.88 5.28 2.25
CA VAL A 42 -2.64 6.41 1.35
C VAL A 42 -1.85 7.44 2.14
N PHE A 43 -0.70 7.85 1.61
CA PHE A 43 0.13 8.82 2.31
C PHE A 43 0.83 9.75 1.31
N GLN A 44 1.19 10.93 1.78
CA GLN A 44 1.96 11.88 1.00
C GLN A 44 3.44 11.56 1.19
N LYS A 45 4.14 11.33 0.09
CA LYS A 45 5.54 10.95 0.15
C LYS A 45 6.41 12.19 0.26
N LYS A 46 7.27 12.23 1.28
CA LYS A 46 8.24 13.30 1.49
C LYS A 46 9.67 12.85 1.33
N THR A 47 9.89 11.54 1.22
CA THR A 47 11.23 10.94 1.09
C THR A 47 11.24 9.95 -0.05
N ARG A 48 12.44 9.50 -0.43
CA ARG A 48 12.59 8.51 -1.50
C ARG A 48 11.99 7.16 -1.14
N GLU A 49 12.18 6.76 0.11
CA GLU A 49 11.77 5.45 0.57
C GLU A 49 10.47 5.52 1.34
N THR A 50 9.70 4.44 1.28
CA THR A 50 8.52 4.31 2.10
C THR A 50 8.95 4.18 3.55
N PRO A 51 8.43 5.03 4.46
CA PRO A 51 8.82 4.95 5.86
C PRO A 51 8.51 3.59 6.47
N LEU A 52 9.39 3.12 7.34
CA LEU A 52 9.20 1.83 8.03
C LEU A 52 7.90 1.81 8.85
N SER A 53 7.51 2.95 9.41
CA SER A 53 6.24 3.05 10.15
C SER A 53 5.04 2.77 9.26
N VAL A 54 5.07 3.23 8.01
CA VAL A 54 4.01 2.97 7.04
C VAL A 54 3.97 1.49 6.69
N ILE A 55 5.13 0.88 6.44
CA ILE A 55 5.23 -0.54 6.13
C ILE A 55 4.68 -1.37 7.29
N GLY A 56 5.06 -1.06 8.51
CA GLY A 56 4.58 -1.76 9.70
C GLY A 56 3.07 -1.65 9.87
N ASN A 57 2.51 -0.46 9.65
CA ASN A 57 1.08 -0.24 9.73
C ASN A 57 0.33 -1.01 8.64
N CYS A 58 0.87 -1.06 7.43
CA CYS A 58 0.26 -1.83 6.35
C CYS A 58 0.24 -3.32 6.67
N CYS A 59 1.34 -3.86 7.16
CA CYS A 59 1.42 -5.27 7.55
C CYS A 59 0.39 -5.60 8.64
N LYS A 60 0.27 -4.72 9.63
CA LYS A 60 -0.69 -4.89 10.72
C LYS A 60 -2.13 -4.88 10.21
N ARG A 61 -2.46 -3.91 9.36
CA ARG A 61 -3.80 -3.77 8.80
C ARG A 61 -4.19 -4.98 7.96
N LEU A 62 -3.28 -5.48 7.13
CA LEU A 62 -3.53 -6.67 6.32
C LEU A 62 -3.75 -7.90 7.20
N ARG A 63 -2.95 -8.05 8.24
CA ARG A 63 -3.11 -9.16 9.18
C ARG A 63 -4.46 -9.13 9.88
N GLU A 64 -4.87 -7.96 10.33
CA GLU A 64 -6.18 -7.79 10.98
C GLU A 64 -7.32 -8.07 10.02
N TYR A 65 -7.22 -7.57 8.78
CA TYR A 65 -8.21 -7.83 7.77
C TYR A 65 -8.33 -9.33 7.47
N ASP A 66 -7.21 -10.01 7.30
CA ASP A 66 -7.21 -11.44 6.99
C ASP A 66 -7.84 -12.25 8.11
N VAL A 67 -7.61 -11.88 9.36
CA VAL A 67 -8.24 -12.54 10.52
C VAL A 67 -9.75 -12.33 10.50
N ILE A 68 -10.21 -11.10 10.27
CA ILE A 68 -11.64 -10.77 10.29
C ILE A 68 -12.37 -11.43 9.12
N SER A 69 -11.75 -11.45 7.94
CA SER A 69 -12.38 -12.01 6.75
C SER A 69 -12.24 -13.54 6.65
N GLY A 70 -11.52 -14.17 7.56
CA GLY A 70 -11.35 -15.62 7.57
C GLY A 70 -10.33 -16.15 6.59
N ASN A 71 -9.46 -15.28 6.11
CA ASN A 71 -8.41 -15.69 5.17
C ASN A 71 -7.14 -16.14 5.89
#